data_2d1e80bfa45bb24b8c0272be3bb4769e
#
_entry.id   2d1e80bfa45bb24b8c0272be3bb4769e
#
_cell.length_a   1.000
_cell.length_b   1.000
_cell.length_c   1.000
_cell.angle_alpha   90.00
_cell.angle_beta   90.00
_cell.angle_gamma   90.00
#
_symmetry.space_group_name_H-M   'P 1'
#
loop_
_entity.id
_entity.type
_entity.pdbx_description
1 polymer ?
#
loop_
_entity_poly.entity_id
_entity_poly.type
_entity_poly.pdbx_seq_one_letter_code
_entity_poly.pdbx_strand_id
1 'polypeptide(L)'
;MPSRRLHSQPDASVHPWLRRPSGRQLVADVQRMAIPELTRIFGQYGMYLRPSAEMPAELSGNMLGRVISLHRTSQGFDGQLRCADGELPVASGSLSLVYSLFCLETSPDPAHLVGEIARVLKPEGAAMLICANPWSLARRGPAMGVARAERLGREAGLDCVRCHSIGPYWPRIEGAVGGQAGGRWFDGFRAATLLVMRRREAGLTPLRKSPAAVGLRPGMSAG
;
A
#
# COMPACT_ATOMS: atom_id res chain seq x y z
N MET A 1 27.49 29.22 -18.41
CA MET A 1 27.26 29.02 -16.97
C MET A 1 27.14 27.53 -16.71
N PRO A 2 28.03 26.87 -15.97
CA PRO A 2 27.95 25.43 -15.74
C PRO A 2 26.88 25.16 -14.69
N SER A 3 25.92 24.31 -15.04
CA SER A 3 24.87 23.80 -14.16
C SER A 3 25.52 23.03 -12.98
N ARG A 4 25.41 23.60 -11.81
CA ARG A 4 25.86 23.03 -10.54
C ARG A 4 25.01 21.77 -10.28
N ARG A 5 25.53 20.60 -10.63
CA ARG A 5 24.98 19.33 -10.15
C ARG A 5 25.09 19.38 -8.63
N LEU A 6 23.96 19.58 -7.97
CA LEU A 6 23.83 19.35 -6.55
C LEU A 6 24.12 17.85 -6.33
N HIS A 7 25.32 17.58 -5.83
CA HIS A 7 25.66 16.27 -5.29
C HIS A 7 24.70 16.05 -4.11
N SER A 8 23.62 15.29 -4.34
CA SER A 8 22.80 14.76 -3.27
C SER A 8 23.74 13.92 -2.40
N GLN A 9 24.00 14.37 -1.18
CA GLN A 9 24.61 13.53 -0.17
C GLN A 9 23.77 12.24 -0.12
N PRO A 10 24.41 11.04 -0.02
CA PRO A 10 23.66 9.81 0.13
C PRO A 10 22.83 9.95 1.41
N ASP A 11 21.52 10.10 1.24
CA ASP A 11 20.57 10.12 2.36
C ASP A 11 20.88 8.90 3.24
N ALA A 12 21.15 9.15 4.51
CA ALA A 12 21.28 8.08 5.49
C ALA A 12 20.01 7.26 5.38
N SER A 13 20.11 6.04 4.85
CA SER A 13 18.96 5.22 4.47
C SER A 13 18.03 5.12 5.69
N VAL A 14 16.81 5.53 5.52
CA VAL A 14 15.77 5.54 6.56
C VAL A 14 15.56 4.14 7.15
N HIS A 15 16.00 3.11 6.41
CA HIS A 15 15.97 1.71 6.82
C HIS A 15 17.33 1.00 6.62
N PRO A 16 18.34 1.23 7.48
CA PRO A 16 19.65 0.59 7.33
C PRO A 16 19.60 -0.94 7.30
N TRP A 17 18.60 -1.54 7.94
CA TRP A 17 18.42 -2.99 7.99
C TRP A 17 18.07 -3.60 6.61
N LEU A 18 17.49 -2.84 5.69
CA LEU A 18 17.18 -3.31 4.33
C LEU A 18 18.45 -3.58 3.49
N ARG A 19 19.58 -2.97 3.85
CA ARG A 19 20.87 -3.24 3.20
C ARG A 19 21.45 -4.61 3.56
N ARG A 20 21.00 -5.18 4.66
CA ARG A 20 21.47 -6.51 5.12
C ARG A 20 20.89 -7.62 4.24
N PRO A 21 21.56 -8.78 4.11
CA PRO A 21 21.05 -9.91 3.34
C PRO A 21 19.63 -10.33 3.75
N SER A 22 19.34 -10.37 5.06
CA SER A 22 18.02 -10.69 5.61
C SER A 22 16.94 -9.67 5.21
N GLY A 23 17.28 -8.39 5.15
CA GLY A 23 16.35 -7.33 4.72
C GLY A 23 16.03 -7.44 3.23
N ARG A 24 17.06 -7.64 2.39
CA ARG A 24 16.87 -7.86 0.94
C ARG A 24 16.05 -9.11 0.66
N GLN A 25 16.27 -10.19 1.42
CA GLN A 25 15.47 -11.40 1.30
C GLN A 25 14.01 -11.15 1.68
N LEU A 26 13.74 -10.39 2.76
CA LEU A 26 12.37 -10.04 3.15
C LEU A 26 11.66 -9.23 2.04
N VAL A 27 12.35 -8.28 1.43
CA VAL A 27 11.81 -7.53 0.29
C VAL A 27 11.47 -8.46 -0.88
N ALA A 28 12.36 -9.41 -1.20
CA ALA A 28 12.10 -10.40 -2.26
C ALA A 28 10.88 -11.29 -1.93
N ASP A 29 10.73 -11.70 -0.67
CA ASP A 29 9.58 -12.48 -0.21
C ASP A 29 8.28 -11.66 -0.31
N VAL A 30 8.33 -10.37 0.08
CA VAL A 30 7.21 -9.43 -0.06
C VAL A 30 6.82 -9.25 -1.53
N GLN A 31 7.77 -9.00 -2.42
CA GLN A 31 7.50 -8.83 -3.84
C GLN A 31 6.86 -10.08 -4.45
N ARG A 32 7.38 -11.27 -4.11
CA ARG A 32 6.81 -12.55 -4.57
C ARG A 32 5.36 -12.74 -4.11
N MET A 33 5.06 -12.42 -2.86
CA MET A 33 3.71 -12.50 -2.32
C MET A 33 2.77 -11.43 -2.87
N ALA A 34 3.31 -10.29 -3.30
CA ALA A 34 2.53 -9.20 -3.87
C ALA A 34 2.11 -9.47 -5.34
N ILE A 35 2.87 -10.26 -6.11
CA ILE A 35 2.59 -10.52 -7.53
C ILE A 35 1.15 -10.98 -7.79
N PRO A 36 0.58 -11.98 -7.09
CA PRO A 36 -0.80 -12.42 -7.33
C PRO A 36 -1.84 -11.32 -7.10
N GLU A 37 -1.56 -10.35 -6.23
CA GLU A 37 -2.43 -9.21 -5.99
C GLU A 37 -2.22 -8.13 -7.05
N LEU A 38 -0.96 -7.85 -7.43
CA LEU A 38 -0.61 -6.88 -8.46
C LEU A 38 -1.19 -7.24 -9.82
N THR A 39 -1.19 -8.53 -10.19
CA THR A 39 -1.75 -9.02 -11.47
C THR A 39 -3.27 -8.89 -11.57
N ARG A 40 -3.96 -8.61 -10.47
CA ARG A 40 -5.42 -8.36 -10.44
C ARG A 40 -5.78 -6.88 -10.54
N ILE A 41 -4.78 -5.99 -10.50
CA ILE A 41 -5.00 -4.54 -10.50
C ILE A 41 -4.60 -3.99 -11.85
N PHE A 42 -5.60 -3.58 -12.63
CA PHE A 42 -5.42 -3.02 -13.96
C PHE A 42 -5.64 -1.51 -13.93
N GLY A 43 -4.92 -0.80 -14.79
CA GLY A 43 -5.12 0.63 -14.92
C GLY A 43 -4.02 1.33 -15.67
N GLN A 44 -4.16 2.64 -15.83
CA GLN A 44 -3.21 3.44 -16.58
C GLN A 44 -2.04 3.88 -15.72
N TYR A 45 -2.32 4.35 -14.49
CA TYR A 45 -1.31 4.93 -13.62
C TYR A 45 -1.30 4.27 -12.24
N GLY A 46 -0.10 4.08 -11.70
CA GLY A 46 0.15 3.70 -10.32
C GLY A 46 1.33 4.44 -9.72
N MET A 47 1.50 4.29 -8.42
CA MET A 47 2.62 4.86 -7.67
C MET A 47 3.28 3.78 -6.81
N TYR A 48 4.60 3.78 -6.81
CA TYR A 48 5.41 2.93 -5.98
C TYR A 48 6.24 3.78 -5.00
N LEU A 49 5.91 3.72 -3.73
CA LEU A 49 6.64 4.35 -2.63
C LEU A 49 7.63 3.34 -2.06
N ARG A 50 8.93 3.60 -2.23
CA ARG A 50 10.03 2.74 -1.78
C ARG A 50 10.73 3.34 -0.57
N PRO A 51 11.30 2.49 0.31
CA PRO A 51 11.96 2.97 1.52
C PRO A 51 13.36 3.58 1.26
N SER A 52 13.95 3.37 0.10
CA SER A 52 15.30 3.84 -0.24
C SER A 52 15.51 3.96 -1.75
N ALA A 53 16.39 4.87 -2.16
CA ALA A 53 16.82 5.03 -3.56
C ALA A 53 17.57 3.79 -4.09
N GLU A 54 18.20 3.01 -3.21
CA GLU A 54 18.97 1.80 -3.55
C GLU A 54 18.09 0.64 -4.01
N MET A 55 16.79 0.70 -3.73
CA MET A 55 15.84 -0.34 -4.17
C MET A 55 15.47 -0.15 -5.64
N PRO A 56 15.21 -1.25 -6.38
CA PRO A 56 14.76 -1.15 -7.76
C PRO A 56 13.56 -0.20 -7.88
N ALA A 57 13.61 0.69 -8.86
CA ALA A 57 12.53 1.65 -9.11
C ALA A 57 11.33 1.01 -9.82
N GLU A 58 11.54 -0.17 -10.38
CA GLU A 58 10.51 -0.93 -11.09
C GLU A 58 9.69 -1.80 -10.13
N LEU A 59 8.39 -1.76 -10.26
CA LEU A 59 7.47 -2.64 -9.55
C LEU A 59 7.15 -3.85 -10.43
N SER A 60 7.85 -4.96 -10.20
CA SER A 60 7.70 -6.17 -11.00
C SER A 60 6.31 -6.80 -10.84
N GLY A 61 5.75 -7.34 -11.92
CA GLY A 61 4.49 -8.08 -11.90
C GLY A 61 3.24 -7.20 -11.86
N ASN A 62 3.36 -5.87 -12.02
CA ASN A 62 2.21 -5.00 -12.15
C ASN A 62 1.60 -5.04 -13.57
N MET A 63 0.29 -4.73 -13.68
CA MET A 63 -0.47 -4.67 -14.94
C MET A 63 -0.91 -3.22 -15.25
N LEU A 64 -0.07 -2.25 -14.89
CA LEU A 64 -0.35 -0.83 -15.09
C LEU A 64 0.41 -0.30 -16.31
N GLY A 65 -0.17 0.68 -16.99
CA GLY A 65 0.49 1.32 -18.13
C GLY A 65 1.74 2.11 -17.73
N ARG A 66 1.72 2.75 -16.57
CA ARG A 66 2.86 3.51 -16.01
C ARG A 66 2.84 3.52 -14.49
N VAL A 67 4.01 3.32 -13.89
CA VAL A 67 4.20 3.43 -12.42
C VAL A 67 5.18 4.55 -12.13
N ILE A 68 4.74 5.52 -11.32
CA ILE A 68 5.58 6.60 -10.78
C ILE A 68 6.31 6.04 -9.56
N SER A 69 7.63 6.03 -9.58
CA SER A 69 8.43 5.50 -8.48
C SER A 69 9.07 6.62 -7.69
N LEU A 70 8.78 6.68 -6.39
CA LEU A 70 9.36 7.61 -5.43
C LEU A 70 10.05 6.83 -4.32
N HIS A 71 11.12 7.40 -3.77
CA HIS A 71 11.82 6.82 -2.63
C HIS A 71 11.82 7.77 -1.44
N ARG A 72 11.84 7.18 -0.25
CA ARG A 72 11.85 7.91 1.01
C ARG A 72 13.15 8.67 1.20
N THR A 73 13.02 9.91 1.67
CA THR A 73 14.12 10.76 2.15
C THR A 73 13.82 11.27 3.56
N SER A 74 14.73 12.01 4.15
CA SER A 74 14.53 12.64 5.47
C SER A 74 13.44 13.74 5.45
N GLN A 75 13.11 14.29 4.29
CA GLN A 75 12.17 15.42 4.13
C GLN A 75 10.88 15.05 3.38
N GLY A 76 10.69 13.76 3.03
CA GLY A 76 9.54 13.32 2.26
C GLY A 76 9.89 12.27 1.24
N PHE A 77 9.49 12.47 -0.01
CA PHE A 77 9.78 11.56 -1.11
C PHE A 77 10.51 12.27 -2.25
N ASP A 78 11.42 11.55 -2.91
CA ASP A 78 12.14 11.99 -4.09
C ASP A 78 12.19 10.87 -5.15
N GLY A 79 12.56 11.19 -6.39
CA GLY A 79 12.65 10.22 -7.49
C GLY A 79 12.22 10.83 -8.81
N GLN A 80 11.18 10.32 -9.44
CA GLN A 80 10.61 10.92 -10.64
C GLN A 80 9.94 12.28 -10.35
N LEU A 81 9.46 12.47 -9.13
CA LEU A 81 8.90 13.69 -8.60
C LEU A 81 9.40 13.87 -7.17
N ARG A 82 9.41 15.11 -6.67
CA ARG A 82 9.76 15.42 -5.27
C ARG A 82 8.54 15.98 -4.56
N CYS A 83 8.29 15.52 -3.33
CA CYS A 83 7.19 16.00 -2.52
C CYS A 83 7.46 15.86 -1.03
N ALA A 84 6.74 16.63 -0.23
CA ALA A 84 6.65 16.43 1.21
C ALA A 84 5.88 15.13 1.52
N ASP A 85 5.98 14.66 2.76
CA ASP A 85 5.42 13.39 3.20
C ASP A 85 3.88 13.33 3.07
N GLY A 86 3.23 14.44 3.30
CA GLY A 86 1.76 14.57 3.25
C GLY A 86 1.21 15.19 1.97
N GLU A 87 1.99 15.35 0.89
CA GLU A 87 1.54 15.99 -0.34
C GLU A 87 2.01 15.23 -1.57
N LEU A 88 1.33 14.13 -1.87
CA LEU A 88 1.67 13.35 -3.07
C LEU A 88 1.38 14.17 -4.34
N PRO A 89 2.38 14.27 -5.28
CA PRO A 89 2.37 15.27 -6.37
C PRO A 89 1.51 14.81 -7.56
N VAL A 90 0.34 14.27 -7.27
CA VAL A 90 -0.62 13.80 -8.27
C VAL A 90 -2.04 14.21 -7.92
N ALA A 91 -2.87 14.36 -8.93
CA ALA A 91 -4.26 14.75 -8.78
C ALA A 91 -5.07 13.70 -7.98
N SER A 92 -6.09 14.16 -7.26
CA SER A 92 -7.03 13.27 -6.55
C SER A 92 -7.73 12.33 -7.55
N GLY A 93 -7.92 11.08 -7.14
CA GLY A 93 -8.66 10.12 -7.95
C GLY A 93 -7.99 9.74 -9.28
N SER A 94 -6.67 9.83 -9.39
CA SER A 94 -5.94 9.60 -10.65
C SER A 94 -5.27 8.22 -10.74
N LEU A 95 -4.97 7.58 -9.61
CA LEU A 95 -4.19 6.35 -9.56
C LEU A 95 -5.07 5.11 -9.38
N SER A 96 -4.71 4.03 -10.07
CA SER A 96 -5.33 2.71 -9.90
C SER A 96 -4.71 1.91 -8.77
N LEU A 97 -3.44 2.18 -8.47
CA LEU A 97 -2.65 1.52 -7.43
C LEU A 97 -1.71 2.50 -6.75
N VAL A 98 -1.63 2.43 -5.42
CA VAL A 98 -0.47 2.90 -4.65
C VAL A 98 0.12 1.71 -3.91
N TYR A 99 1.39 1.41 -4.19
CA TYR A 99 2.16 0.36 -3.52
C TYR A 99 3.17 1.02 -2.57
N SER A 100 2.96 0.88 -1.27
CA SER A 100 3.80 1.48 -0.23
C SER A 100 4.60 0.40 0.50
N LEU A 101 5.91 0.37 0.27
CA LEU A 101 6.83 -0.61 0.85
C LEU A 101 7.58 -0.01 2.04
N PHE A 102 7.23 -0.41 3.27
CA PHE A 102 7.89 0.02 4.52
C PHE A 102 8.05 1.56 4.66
N CYS A 103 7.11 2.34 4.12
CA CYS A 103 7.18 3.81 4.17
C CYS A 103 6.34 4.40 5.31
N LEU A 104 5.32 3.69 5.79
CA LEU A 104 4.43 4.19 6.84
C LEU A 104 5.14 4.28 8.20
N GLU A 105 6.04 3.34 8.49
CA GLU A 105 6.75 3.27 9.79
C GLU A 105 7.73 4.42 9.99
N THR A 106 8.16 5.05 8.92
CA THR A 106 9.12 6.15 8.92
C THR A 106 8.49 7.49 8.61
N SER A 107 7.19 7.51 8.36
CA SER A 107 6.44 8.75 8.22
C SER A 107 6.32 9.45 9.57
N PRO A 108 6.60 10.77 9.65
CA PRO A 108 6.33 11.55 10.84
C PRO A 108 4.83 11.61 11.14
N ASP A 109 3.98 11.58 10.11
CA ASP A 109 2.52 11.48 10.21
C ASP A 109 1.98 10.39 9.27
N PRO A 110 1.93 9.13 9.75
CA PRO A 110 1.39 8.02 8.96
C PRO A 110 -0.10 8.18 8.62
N ALA A 111 -0.87 8.90 9.45
CA ALA A 111 -2.30 9.11 9.18
C ALA A 111 -2.49 10.02 7.98
N HIS A 112 -1.72 11.12 7.93
CA HIS A 112 -1.75 12.04 6.79
C HIS A 112 -1.28 11.34 5.50
N LEU A 113 -0.18 10.57 5.56
CA LEU A 113 0.31 9.82 4.39
C LEU A 113 -0.73 8.82 3.86
N VAL A 114 -1.43 8.10 4.74
CA VAL A 114 -2.51 7.19 4.34
C VAL A 114 -3.71 7.96 3.76
N GLY A 115 -4.02 9.13 4.32
CA GLY A 115 -5.04 10.05 3.77
C GLY A 115 -4.70 10.49 2.35
N GLU A 116 -3.44 10.85 2.09
CA GLU A 116 -2.95 11.21 0.75
C GLU A 116 -2.98 10.02 -0.22
N ILE A 117 -2.60 8.82 0.24
CA ILE A 117 -2.75 7.58 -0.54
C ILE A 117 -4.21 7.39 -0.94
N ALA A 118 -5.15 7.55 -0.01
CA ALA A 118 -6.57 7.45 -0.31
C ALA A 118 -7.05 8.55 -1.27
N ARG A 119 -6.58 9.79 -1.09
CA ARG A 119 -6.93 10.92 -1.96
C ARG A 119 -6.57 10.69 -3.42
N VAL A 120 -5.36 10.21 -3.68
CA VAL A 120 -4.85 10.02 -5.05
C VAL A 120 -5.41 8.80 -5.76
N LEU A 121 -5.92 7.82 -5.01
CA LEU A 121 -6.57 6.64 -5.58
C LEU A 121 -7.91 7.02 -6.21
N LYS A 122 -8.18 6.48 -7.39
CA LYS A 122 -9.53 6.53 -7.99
C LYS A 122 -10.50 5.64 -7.20
N PRO A 123 -11.81 5.83 -7.38
CA PRO A 123 -12.81 4.89 -6.89
C PRO A 123 -12.43 3.46 -7.26
N GLU A 124 -12.58 2.51 -6.34
CA GLU A 124 -12.16 1.11 -6.46
C GLU A 124 -10.65 0.90 -6.68
N GLY A 125 -9.84 1.97 -6.64
CA GLY A 125 -8.38 1.88 -6.68
C GLY A 125 -7.83 1.16 -5.45
N ALA A 126 -6.69 0.51 -5.62
CA ALA A 126 -6.08 -0.31 -4.58
C ALA A 126 -4.90 0.39 -3.91
N ALA A 127 -4.85 0.32 -2.58
CA ALA A 127 -3.65 0.58 -1.79
C ALA A 127 -3.06 -0.75 -1.33
N MET A 128 -1.80 -0.99 -1.61
CA MET A 128 -1.03 -2.11 -1.06
C MET A 128 -0.05 -1.55 -0.04
N LEU A 129 -0.33 -1.74 1.24
CA LEU A 129 0.47 -1.23 2.35
C LEU A 129 1.28 -2.37 2.95
N ILE A 130 2.60 -2.27 2.83
CA ILE A 130 3.53 -3.24 3.39
C ILE A 130 4.18 -2.63 4.61
N CYS A 131 3.99 -3.28 5.76
CA CYS A 131 4.50 -2.83 7.04
C CYS A 131 5.36 -3.92 7.69
N ALA A 132 6.45 -3.51 8.37
CA ALA A 132 7.22 -4.39 9.22
C ALA A 132 6.44 -4.68 10.51
N ASN A 133 6.40 -5.94 10.90
CA ASN A 133 5.62 -6.37 12.06
C ASN A 133 6.37 -6.07 13.37
N PRO A 134 5.79 -5.31 14.31
CA PRO A 134 6.41 -5.01 15.60
C PRO A 134 6.63 -6.25 16.50
N TRP A 135 5.83 -7.29 16.32
CA TRP A 135 5.89 -8.53 17.11
C TRP A 135 6.84 -9.57 16.55
N SER A 136 7.43 -9.31 15.37
CA SER A 136 8.39 -10.23 14.77
C SER A 136 9.72 -10.22 15.51
N LEU A 137 10.21 -11.39 15.87
CA LEU A 137 11.56 -11.58 16.42
C LEU A 137 12.65 -11.31 15.38
N ALA A 138 12.29 -11.32 14.08
CA ALA A 138 13.18 -10.94 12.98
C ALA A 138 13.26 -9.41 12.77
N ARG A 139 12.53 -8.62 13.53
CA ARG A 139 12.48 -7.15 13.40
C ARG A 139 13.84 -6.51 13.68
N ARG A 140 14.22 -5.56 12.82
CA ARG A 140 15.50 -4.85 12.90
C ARG A 140 15.38 -3.32 12.81
N GLY A 141 14.16 -2.75 12.82
CA GLY A 141 13.94 -1.32 12.62
C GLY A 141 12.54 -0.86 13.02
N PRO A 142 12.13 0.34 12.57
CA PRO A 142 10.77 0.83 12.75
C PRO A 142 9.75 -0.18 12.24
N ALA A 143 8.59 -0.21 12.87
CA ALA A 143 7.55 -1.18 12.54
C ALA A 143 6.16 -0.61 12.85
N MET A 144 5.16 -1.09 12.14
CA MET A 144 3.76 -0.72 12.34
C MET A 144 2.88 -1.98 12.44
N GLY A 145 2.13 -2.11 13.53
CA GLY A 145 1.20 -3.22 13.72
C GLY A 145 0.07 -3.19 12.70
N VAL A 146 -0.35 -4.37 12.24
CA VAL A 146 -1.43 -4.54 11.25
C VAL A 146 -2.70 -3.81 11.66
N ALA A 147 -3.13 -3.93 12.92
CA ALA A 147 -4.34 -3.29 13.43
C ALA A 147 -4.27 -1.74 13.35
N ARG A 148 -3.08 -1.16 13.57
CA ARG A 148 -2.86 0.29 13.42
C ARG A 148 -2.95 0.69 11.94
N ALA A 149 -2.25 -0.01 11.06
CA ALA A 149 -2.26 0.28 9.63
C ALA A 149 -3.66 0.14 9.03
N GLU A 150 -4.40 -0.90 9.42
CA GLU A 150 -5.80 -1.12 9.01
C GLU A 150 -6.73 -0.02 9.51
N ARG A 151 -6.58 0.41 10.77
CA ARG A 151 -7.36 1.51 11.33
C ARG A 151 -7.12 2.80 10.57
N LEU A 152 -5.85 3.17 10.33
CA LEU A 152 -5.51 4.37 9.55
C LEU A 152 -6.12 4.32 8.14
N GLY A 153 -6.07 3.15 7.48
CA GLY A 153 -6.71 2.96 6.19
C GLY A 153 -8.22 3.17 6.25
N ARG A 154 -8.89 2.60 7.23
CA ARG A 154 -10.35 2.73 7.41
C ARG A 154 -10.76 4.18 7.70
N GLU A 155 -10.00 4.89 8.55
CA GLU A 155 -10.22 6.33 8.82
C GLU A 155 -10.04 7.19 7.56
N ALA A 156 -9.18 6.78 6.64
CA ALA A 156 -8.96 7.43 5.34
C ALA A 156 -9.97 6.98 4.24
N GLY A 157 -10.94 6.12 4.55
CA GLY A 157 -11.92 5.63 3.59
C GLY A 157 -11.43 4.47 2.72
N LEU A 158 -10.46 3.70 3.20
CA LEU A 158 -9.98 2.46 2.58
C LEU A 158 -10.50 1.24 3.34
N ASP A 159 -11.04 0.26 2.63
CA ASP A 159 -11.44 -1.02 3.19
C ASP A 159 -10.38 -2.08 3.00
N CYS A 160 -10.06 -2.81 4.06
CA CYS A 160 -9.16 -3.95 3.98
C CYS A 160 -9.87 -5.14 3.30
N VAL A 161 -9.36 -5.54 2.13
CA VAL A 161 -9.89 -6.67 1.35
C VAL A 161 -9.12 -7.95 1.68
N ARG A 162 -7.79 -7.84 1.86
CA ARG A 162 -6.91 -8.97 2.17
C ARG A 162 -5.76 -8.53 3.06
N CYS A 163 -5.31 -9.48 3.88
CA CYS A 163 -4.14 -9.33 4.73
C CYS A 163 -3.28 -10.58 4.61
N HIS A 164 -2.00 -10.39 4.29
CA HIS A 164 -1.01 -11.47 4.16
C HIS A 164 0.15 -11.24 5.10
N SER A 165 0.48 -12.25 5.90
CA SER A 165 1.66 -12.23 6.76
C SER A 165 2.83 -12.86 6.01
N ILE A 166 3.99 -12.19 5.98
CA ILE A 166 5.11 -12.48 5.08
C ILE A 166 6.42 -12.60 5.84
N GLY A 167 7.29 -13.48 5.35
CA GLY A 167 8.66 -13.63 5.84
C GLY A 167 8.79 -14.59 7.03
N PRO A 168 10.01 -14.73 7.59
CA PRO A 168 10.29 -15.66 8.66
C PRO A 168 9.75 -15.16 10.00
N TYR A 169 9.52 -16.09 10.94
CA TYR A 169 9.21 -15.80 12.35
C TYR A 169 10.45 -15.38 13.14
N TRP A 170 11.59 -16.02 12.85
CA TRP A 170 12.87 -15.88 13.53
C TRP A 170 13.89 -15.22 12.61
N PRO A 171 14.92 -14.55 13.15
CA PRO A 171 16.07 -14.15 12.35
C PRO A 171 16.61 -15.38 11.63
N ARG A 172 16.71 -15.31 10.29
CA ARG A 172 17.34 -16.38 9.53
C ARG A 172 18.82 -16.47 9.95
N ILE A 173 19.27 -17.65 10.30
CA ILE A 173 20.69 -17.96 10.42
C ILE A 173 21.19 -18.10 8.99
N GLU A 174 22.24 -17.36 8.63
CA GLU A 174 22.86 -17.44 7.31
C GLU A 174 23.27 -18.90 7.02
N GLY A 175 22.79 -19.45 5.91
CA GLY A 175 23.04 -20.84 5.49
C GLY A 175 21.95 -21.86 5.79
N ALA A 176 20.92 -21.53 6.55
CA ALA A 176 19.81 -22.44 6.77
C ALA A 176 18.79 -22.34 5.60
N VAL A 177 18.71 -23.38 4.80
CA VAL A 177 17.59 -23.62 3.86
C VAL A 177 16.38 -24.05 4.69
N GLY A 178 15.69 -23.08 5.30
CA GLY A 178 14.54 -23.33 6.15
C GLY A 178 13.24 -23.06 5.41
N GLY A 179 12.44 -24.09 5.20
CA GLY A 179 11.11 -24.04 4.62
C GLY A 179 10.16 -23.12 5.41
N GLN A 180 9.07 -22.73 4.76
CA GLN A 180 7.92 -21.98 5.32
C GLN A 180 7.06 -22.86 6.24
N ALA A 181 7.66 -23.66 7.10
CA ALA A 181 6.96 -24.53 8.05
C ALA A 181 6.61 -23.74 9.31
N GLY A 182 5.44 -23.14 9.31
CA GLY A 182 4.84 -22.52 10.48
C GLY A 182 3.33 -22.52 10.31
N GLY A 183 2.62 -23.19 11.24
CA GLY A 183 1.15 -23.25 11.22
C GLY A 183 0.53 -21.84 11.38
N ARG A 184 -0.74 -21.68 10.99
CA ARG A 184 -1.54 -20.43 11.05
C ARG A 184 -1.49 -19.71 12.41
N TRP A 185 -1.21 -20.41 13.49
CA TRP A 185 -1.08 -19.87 14.85
C TRP A 185 0.06 -18.86 15.03
N PHE A 186 1.12 -18.93 14.22
CA PHE A 186 2.28 -18.07 14.32
C PHE A 186 2.32 -16.97 13.25
N ASP A 187 1.30 -16.86 12.39
CA ASP A 187 1.27 -15.86 11.31
C ASP A 187 1.37 -14.42 11.85
N GLY A 188 0.88 -14.15 13.05
CA GLY A 188 1.01 -12.86 13.72
C GLY A 188 2.44 -12.43 14.08
N PHE A 189 3.42 -13.36 14.03
CA PHE A 189 4.84 -13.10 14.34
C PHE A 189 5.73 -13.03 13.10
N ARG A 190 5.18 -13.13 11.90
CA ARG A 190 5.95 -13.01 10.66
C ARG A 190 6.55 -11.62 10.52
N ALA A 191 7.65 -11.52 9.73
CA ALA A 191 8.48 -10.32 9.64
C ALA A 191 7.75 -9.09 9.08
N ALA A 192 6.81 -9.29 8.17
CA ALA A 192 6.05 -8.22 7.54
C ALA A 192 4.58 -8.60 7.31
N THR A 193 3.77 -7.59 7.10
CA THR A 193 2.36 -7.72 6.71
C THR A 193 2.11 -6.92 5.44
N LEU A 194 1.42 -7.52 4.47
CA LEU A 194 0.87 -6.87 3.30
C LEU A 194 -0.64 -6.72 3.49
N LEU A 195 -1.11 -5.48 3.52
CA LEU A 195 -2.52 -5.11 3.50
C LEU A 195 -2.90 -4.70 2.08
N VAL A 196 -3.90 -5.35 1.52
CA VAL A 196 -4.55 -4.93 0.26
C VAL A 196 -5.85 -4.25 0.63
N MET A 197 -5.90 -2.94 0.37
CA MET A 197 -7.04 -2.10 0.70
C MET A 197 -7.63 -1.49 -0.57
N ARG A 198 -8.93 -1.23 -0.58
CA ARG A 198 -9.62 -0.56 -1.68
C ARG A 198 -10.28 0.72 -1.22
N ARG A 199 -10.22 1.75 -2.08
CA ARG A 199 -10.95 2.99 -1.84
C ARG A 199 -12.44 2.74 -2.07
N ARG A 200 -13.24 2.96 -1.01
CA ARG A 200 -14.70 2.94 -1.14
C ARG A 200 -15.18 4.09 -2.04
N GLU A 201 -16.08 3.78 -2.95
CA GLU A 201 -17.05 4.77 -3.38
C GLU A 201 -18.15 4.85 -2.32
N ALA A 202 -18.52 6.06 -1.93
CA ALA A 202 -19.83 6.27 -1.32
C ALA A 202 -20.87 5.95 -2.40
N GLY A 203 -21.32 4.70 -2.43
CA GLY A 203 -22.33 4.25 -3.38
C GLY A 203 -23.58 5.09 -3.19
N LEU A 204 -23.81 6.02 -4.09
CA LEU A 204 -25.14 6.54 -4.32
C LEU A 204 -25.96 5.37 -4.87
N THR A 205 -26.52 4.55 -3.97
CA THR A 205 -27.60 3.66 -4.38
C THR A 205 -28.72 4.55 -4.88
N PRO A 206 -29.01 4.63 -6.19
CA PRO A 206 -30.16 5.39 -6.65
C PRO A 206 -31.37 4.77 -5.99
N LEU A 207 -32.02 5.53 -5.11
CA LEU A 207 -33.32 5.16 -4.58
C LEU A 207 -34.24 4.98 -5.81
N ARG A 208 -34.43 3.73 -6.19
CA ARG A 208 -35.39 3.37 -7.22
C ARG A 208 -36.75 3.88 -6.70
N LYS A 209 -37.22 5.01 -7.25
CA LYS A 209 -38.58 5.47 -6.99
C LYS A 209 -39.48 4.28 -7.30
N SER A 210 -40.06 3.71 -6.26
CA SER A 210 -41.14 2.70 -6.44
C SER A 210 -42.17 3.32 -7.38
N PRO A 211 -42.55 2.66 -8.48
CA PRO A 211 -43.60 3.19 -9.33
C PRO A 211 -44.84 3.38 -8.44
N ALA A 212 -45.36 4.60 -8.41
CA ALA A 212 -46.58 4.89 -7.70
C ALA A 212 -47.64 3.87 -8.15
N ALA A 213 -48.24 3.19 -7.20
CA ALA A 213 -49.32 2.25 -7.48
C ALA A 213 -50.38 2.99 -8.26
N VAL A 214 -50.56 2.63 -9.52
CA VAL A 214 -51.69 3.10 -10.34
C VAL A 214 -52.91 2.48 -9.70
N GLY A 215 -53.65 3.32 -8.94
CA GLY A 215 -54.93 2.92 -8.38
C GLY A 215 -55.92 2.61 -9.51
N LEU A 216 -56.20 1.33 -9.68
CA LEU A 216 -57.33 0.89 -10.50
C LEU A 216 -58.63 1.43 -9.85
N ARG A 217 -59.25 2.39 -10.49
CA ARG A 217 -60.62 2.79 -10.14
C ARG A 217 -61.56 1.63 -10.50
N PRO A 218 -62.38 1.13 -9.54
CA PRO A 218 -63.43 0.17 -9.90
C PRO A 218 -64.47 0.87 -10.79
N GLY A 219 -64.66 0.29 -11.98
CA GLY A 219 -65.72 0.74 -12.88
C GLY A 219 -67.10 0.60 -12.23
N MET A 220 -67.84 1.69 -12.18
CA MET A 220 -69.24 1.65 -11.85
C MET A 220 -69.99 0.93 -12.97
N SER A 221 -70.66 -0.20 -12.64
CA SER A 221 -71.63 -0.85 -13.44
C SER A 221 -72.89 0.04 -13.45
N ALA A 222 -73.30 0.52 -14.61
CA ALA A 222 -74.68 1.10 -14.83
C ALA A 222 -75.59 -0.02 -15.24
N GLY A 223 -76.76 -0.07 -14.60
CA GLY A 223 -77.85 -0.98 -14.82
C GLY A 223 -78.62 -0.79 -16.14
#